data_56a325a081a081d0ca5ce9adc1d55f4d
#
_entry.id   56a325a081a081d0ca5ce9adc1d55f4d
#
_cell.length_a   1.000
_cell.length_b   1.000
_cell.length_c   1.000
_cell.angle_alpha   90.00
_cell.angle_beta   90.00
_cell.angle_gamma   90.00
#
_symmetry.space_group_name_H-M   'P 1'
#
loop_
_entity.id
_entity.type
_entity.pdbx_description
1 polymer ?
#
loop_
_entity_poly.entity_id
_entity_poly.type
_entity_poly.pdbx_seq_one_letter_code
_entity_poly.pdbx_strand_id
1 'polypeptide(L)'
;MGEEAEPAWRRDIADAYKLFATKHVDRLTSRQILEAAFAAMRTLTGSSLATPALSDVADVVPEDEARFNAATDALIRERPEIAPEDLRVAAIRAMVQIRPDGHTLYYPVWSESPVRDLVEGRCEVRSELLPGAIGYIWWSGWVQTDTFDILKELRSRLDALLRDGAKAWLLDVRGNRGGWGARHAVAMFVDGDPVVRNTYRDGRSEVAYAERSRRLPAEYQLPIAVTVNSGSWSASEILAFALRAAGRATIVGERTAGFVGSIDAIELSGEARVGVKVQHVTGPNGEMYNGVGVQPEIETTSADAVDAAARHLREKVTPVNT
;
A
#
# COMPACT_ATOMS: atom_id res chain seq x y z
N MET A 1 37.24 -13.21 -26.23
CA MET A 1 36.46 -13.92 -25.24
C MET A 1 35.30 -13.00 -24.96
N GLY A 2 34.08 -13.38 -25.38
CA GLY A 2 32.89 -12.58 -25.07
C GLY A 2 32.68 -12.64 -23.55
N GLU A 3 32.40 -11.50 -22.92
CA GLU A 3 31.93 -11.43 -21.55
C GLU A 3 30.67 -12.29 -21.45
N GLU A 4 30.68 -13.38 -20.70
CA GLU A 4 29.46 -14.14 -20.41
C GLU A 4 28.50 -13.19 -19.69
N ALA A 5 27.28 -13.06 -20.20
CA ALA A 5 26.27 -12.21 -19.60
C ALA A 5 26.02 -12.63 -18.15
N GLU A 6 26.00 -11.68 -17.24
CA GLU A 6 25.78 -11.93 -15.82
C GLU A 6 24.47 -12.74 -15.62
N PRO A 7 24.50 -13.81 -14.79
CA PRO A 7 23.32 -14.64 -14.55
C PRO A 7 22.11 -13.83 -14.02
N ALA A 8 20.91 -14.18 -14.47
CA ALA A 8 19.68 -13.46 -14.12
C ALA A 8 19.47 -13.29 -12.60
N TRP A 9 19.68 -14.35 -11.83
CA TRP A 9 19.53 -14.32 -10.36
C TRP A 9 20.46 -13.29 -9.69
N ARG A 10 21.68 -13.08 -10.22
CA ARG A 10 22.64 -12.12 -9.70
C ARG A 10 22.22 -10.69 -10.04
N ARG A 11 21.80 -10.45 -11.28
CA ARG A 11 21.23 -9.15 -11.69
C ARG A 11 20.04 -8.78 -10.82
N ASP A 12 19.16 -9.73 -10.51
CA ASP A 12 17.98 -9.49 -9.65
C ASP A 12 18.38 -9.02 -8.25
N ILE A 13 19.42 -9.63 -7.65
CA ILE A 13 19.94 -9.18 -6.34
C ILE A 13 20.54 -7.78 -6.44
N ALA A 14 21.32 -7.50 -7.50
CA ALA A 14 21.94 -6.20 -7.72
C ALA A 14 20.88 -5.12 -7.97
N ASP A 15 19.85 -5.40 -8.73
CA ASP A 15 18.74 -4.46 -9.01
C ASP A 15 17.90 -4.20 -7.76
N ALA A 16 17.61 -5.24 -6.97
CA ALA A 16 16.99 -5.07 -5.66
C ALA A 16 17.86 -4.20 -4.74
N TYR A 17 19.17 -4.49 -4.63
CA TYR A 17 20.10 -3.66 -3.84
C TYR A 17 20.04 -2.19 -4.26
N LYS A 18 20.15 -1.90 -5.56
CA LYS A 18 20.07 -0.53 -6.11
C LYS A 18 18.74 0.14 -5.75
N LEU A 19 17.62 -0.58 -5.88
CA LEU A 19 16.29 -0.06 -5.51
C LEU A 19 16.24 0.33 -4.03
N PHE A 20 16.70 -0.56 -3.13
CA PHE A 20 16.72 -0.29 -1.70
C PHE A 20 17.65 0.87 -1.34
N ALA A 21 18.89 0.87 -1.87
CA ALA A 21 19.90 1.88 -1.55
C ALA A 21 19.52 3.29 -2.04
N THR A 22 18.79 3.40 -3.16
CA THR A 22 18.48 4.71 -3.78
C THR A 22 17.06 5.21 -3.50
N LYS A 23 16.11 4.32 -3.28
CA LYS A 23 14.68 4.66 -3.23
C LYS A 23 14.04 4.51 -1.86
N HIS A 24 14.50 3.56 -1.02
CA HIS A 24 13.83 3.33 0.28
C HIS A 24 13.84 4.59 1.15
N VAL A 25 12.67 4.97 1.69
CA VAL A 25 12.48 6.23 2.42
C VAL A 25 13.37 6.36 3.65
N ASP A 26 13.66 5.27 4.36
CA ASP A 26 14.49 5.27 5.58
C ASP A 26 16.00 5.33 5.30
N ARG A 27 16.42 5.55 4.04
CA ARG A 27 17.84 5.72 3.67
C ARG A 27 18.74 4.58 4.17
N LEU A 28 18.32 3.33 3.85
CA LEU A 28 19.11 2.15 4.22
C LEU A 28 20.52 2.24 3.65
N THR A 29 21.52 1.86 4.47
CA THR A 29 22.91 1.86 4.05
C THR A 29 23.25 0.61 3.24
N SER A 30 24.31 0.69 2.41
CA SER A 30 24.86 -0.46 1.67
C SER A 30 25.10 -1.65 2.60
N ARG A 31 25.70 -1.41 3.78
CA ARG A 31 25.90 -2.43 4.82
C ARG A 31 24.61 -3.08 5.24
N GLN A 32 23.60 -2.31 5.65
CA GLN A 32 22.32 -2.86 6.13
C GLN A 32 21.67 -3.79 5.10
N ILE A 33 21.70 -3.40 3.83
CA ILE A 33 21.05 -4.13 2.75
C ILE A 33 21.82 -5.42 2.42
N LEU A 34 23.14 -5.30 2.13
CA LEU A 34 23.95 -6.42 1.66
C LEU A 34 24.31 -7.40 2.80
N GLU A 35 24.45 -6.91 4.04
CA GLU A 35 24.66 -7.74 5.21
C GLU A 35 23.44 -8.62 5.53
N ALA A 36 22.22 -8.07 5.44
CA ALA A 36 20.99 -8.84 5.59
C ALA A 36 20.87 -9.92 4.52
N ALA A 37 21.12 -9.56 3.26
CA ALA A 37 21.12 -10.50 2.14
C ALA A 37 22.14 -11.64 2.33
N PHE A 38 23.38 -11.30 2.65
CA PHE A 38 24.46 -12.28 2.83
C PHE A 38 24.19 -13.20 4.03
N ALA A 39 23.69 -12.65 5.14
CA ALA A 39 23.34 -13.43 6.32
C ALA A 39 22.25 -14.49 6.03
N ALA A 40 21.25 -14.13 5.23
CA ALA A 40 20.20 -15.07 4.81
C ALA A 40 20.75 -16.18 3.90
N MET A 41 21.60 -15.82 2.91
CA MET A 41 22.24 -16.79 2.04
C MET A 41 23.16 -17.73 2.84
N ARG A 42 23.92 -17.20 3.78
CA ARG A 42 24.78 -17.98 4.67
C ARG A 42 23.97 -18.95 5.55
N THR A 43 22.84 -18.52 6.08
CA THR A 43 21.93 -19.38 6.85
C THR A 43 21.38 -20.50 5.98
N LEU A 44 20.96 -20.22 4.77
CA LEU A 44 20.46 -21.22 3.82
C LEU A 44 21.51 -22.25 3.46
N THR A 45 22.76 -21.82 3.27
CA THR A 45 23.88 -22.71 2.91
C THR A 45 24.49 -23.43 4.08
N GLY A 46 24.21 -23.01 5.33
CA GLY A 46 24.91 -23.52 6.53
C GLY A 46 26.41 -23.15 6.56
N SER A 47 26.81 -22.15 5.80
CA SER A 47 28.22 -21.71 5.68
C SER A 47 28.66 -20.92 6.91
N SER A 48 29.95 -21.03 7.24
CA SER A 48 30.62 -20.24 8.29
C SER A 48 31.44 -19.06 7.74
N LEU A 49 31.35 -18.77 6.45
CA LEU A 49 32.05 -17.65 5.83
C LEU A 49 31.74 -16.33 6.54
N ALA A 50 32.77 -15.51 6.73
CA ALA A 50 32.61 -14.19 7.33
C ALA A 50 31.84 -13.26 6.42
N THR A 51 31.03 -12.38 7.02
CA THR A 51 30.37 -11.29 6.30
C THR A 51 31.42 -10.36 5.67
N PRO A 52 31.28 -9.97 4.40
CA PRO A 52 32.22 -9.04 3.76
C PRO A 52 32.19 -7.68 4.48
N ALA A 53 33.33 -6.96 4.44
CA ALA A 53 33.41 -5.61 4.97
C ALA A 53 32.64 -4.65 4.06
N LEU A 54 31.57 -4.02 4.58
CA LEU A 54 30.64 -3.16 3.85
C LEU A 54 30.59 -1.77 4.49
N SER A 55 30.25 -0.74 3.71
CA SER A 55 30.24 0.65 4.13
C SER A 55 28.87 1.12 4.62
N ASP A 56 28.87 2.07 5.56
CA ASP A 56 27.65 2.71 6.08
C ASP A 56 27.21 3.91 5.22
N VAL A 57 27.19 3.73 3.91
CA VAL A 57 26.77 4.74 2.93
C VAL A 57 25.34 4.42 2.48
N ALA A 58 24.45 5.39 2.59
CA ALA A 58 23.04 5.26 2.17
C ALA A 58 22.87 5.57 0.67
N ASP A 59 23.61 4.84 -0.14
CA ASP A 59 23.61 4.87 -1.60
C ASP A 59 24.20 3.58 -2.17
N VAL A 60 24.21 3.43 -3.48
CA VAL A 60 24.91 2.33 -4.17
C VAL A 60 26.41 2.53 -4.05
N VAL A 61 27.10 1.50 -3.56
CA VAL A 61 28.54 1.47 -3.41
C VAL A 61 29.12 0.32 -4.25
N PRO A 62 29.73 0.60 -5.41
CA PRO A 62 30.23 -0.44 -6.33
C PRO A 62 31.23 -1.40 -5.68
N GLU A 63 32.08 -0.90 -4.79
CA GLU A 63 33.06 -1.72 -4.07
C GLU A 63 32.40 -2.69 -3.10
N ASP A 64 31.28 -2.32 -2.49
CA ASP A 64 30.51 -3.19 -1.61
C ASP A 64 29.77 -4.26 -2.42
N GLU A 65 29.20 -3.89 -3.57
CA GLU A 65 28.60 -4.83 -4.52
C GLU A 65 29.62 -5.87 -4.99
N ALA A 66 30.86 -5.43 -5.33
CA ALA A 66 31.94 -6.34 -5.73
C ALA A 66 32.35 -7.29 -4.59
N ARG A 67 32.48 -6.79 -3.35
CA ARG A 67 32.80 -7.62 -2.17
C ARG A 67 31.67 -8.63 -1.87
N PHE A 68 30.44 -8.19 -1.96
CA PHE A 68 29.27 -9.05 -1.79
C PHE A 68 29.25 -10.17 -2.85
N ASN A 69 29.50 -9.85 -4.11
CA ASN A 69 29.55 -10.81 -5.20
C ASN A 69 30.69 -11.83 -4.99
N ALA A 70 31.86 -11.39 -4.60
CA ALA A 70 32.99 -12.29 -4.30
C ALA A 70 32.68 -13.26 -3.13
N ALA A 71 32.01 -12.75 -2.08
CA ALA A 71 31.57 -13.57 -0.96
C ALA A 71 30.50 -14.57 -1.37
N THR A 72 29.55 -14.16 -2.22
CA THR A 72 28.51 -15.04 -2.78
C THR A 72 29.11 -16.13 -3.65
N ASP A 73 30.13 -15.85 -4.46
CA ASP A 73 30.85 -16.85 -5.24
C ASP A 73 31.56 -17.88 -4.33
N ALA A 74 32.06 -17.44 -3.19
CA ALA A 74 32.64 -18.35 -2.21
C ALA A 74 31.57 -19.29 -1.60
N LEU A 75 30.36 -18.79 -1.28
CA LEU A 75 29.24 -19.63 -0.82
C LEU A 75 28.83 -20.68 -1.86
N ILE A 76 28.74 -20.30 -3.13
CA ILE A 76 28.37 -21.22 -4.21
C ILE A 76 29.44 -22.31 -4.39
N ARG A 77 30.72 -21.96 -4.29
CA ARG A 77 31.79 -22.96 -4.36
C ARG A 77 31.80 -23.92 -3.17
N GLU A 78 31.42 -23.45 -1.98
CA GLU A 78 31.30 -24.29 -0.77
C GLU A 78 30.11 -25.22 -0.83
N ARG A 79 29.01 -24.80 -1.43
CA ARG A 79 27.72 -25.49 -1.47
C ARG A 79 27.12 -25.50 -2.87
N PRO A 80 27.74 -26.19 -3.84
CA PRO A 80 27.33 -26.18 -5.25
C PRO A 80 25.98 -26.87 -5.51
N GLU A 81 25.47 -27.62 -4.55
CA GLU A 81 24.17 -28.28 -4.65
C GLU A 81 22.98 -27.30 -4.39
N ILE A 82 23.21 -26.12 -3.83
CA ILE A 82 22.15 -25.15 -3.61
C ILE A 82 21.90 -24.35 -4.89
N ALA A 83 20.65 -24.33 -5.32
CA ALA A 83 20.28 -23.62 -6.53
C ALA A 83 20.50 -22.10 -6.35
N PRO A 84 21.14 -21.41 -7.31
CA PRO A 84 21.31 -19.95 -7.27
C PRO A 84 20.01 -19.18 -7.08
N GLU A 85 18.90 -19.72 -7.56
CA GLU A 85 17.55 -19.16 -7.40
C GLU A 85 17.11 -19.10 -5.94
N ASP A 86 17.44 -20.13 -5.13
CA ASP A 86 17.14 -20.14 -3.71
C ASP A 86 17.96 -19.06 -2.97
N LEU A 87 19.20 -18.82 -3.39
CA LEU A 87 20.04 -17.74 -2.87
C LEU A 87 19.43 -16.37 -3.19
N ARG A 88 18.94 -16.16 -4.42
CA ARG A 88 18.22 -14.96 -4.84
C ARG A 88 17.02 -14.69 -3.95
N VAL A 89 16.17 -15.68 -3.78
CA VAL A 89 14.94 -15.57 -2.97
C VAL A 89 15.28 -15.26 -1.52
N ALA A 90 16.26 -15.96 -0.94
CA ALA A 90 16.71 -15.72 0.43
C ALA A 90 17.25 -14.30 0.62
N ALA A 91 18.11 -13.83 -0.29
CA ALA A 91 18.72 -12.51 -0.25
C ALA A 91 17.66 -11.40 -0.31
N ILE A 92 16.77 -11.43 -1.31
CA ILE A 92 15.77 -10.36 -1.51
C ILE A 92 14.73 -10.36 -0.39
N ARG A 93 14.30 -11.53 0.10
CA ARG A 93 13.43 -11.62 1.28
C ARG A 93 14.07 -10.98 2.51
N ALA A 94 15.35 -11.18 2.74
CA ALA A 94 16.05 -10.58 3.85
C ALA A 94 16.16 -9.06 3.72
N MET A 95 16.39 -8.53 2.52
CA MET A 95 16.36 -7.08 2.27
C MET A 95 15.01 -6.48 2.66
N VAL A 96 13.90 -7.12 2.28
CA VAL A 96 12.53 -6.69 2.62
C VAL A 96 12.31 -6.69 4.14
N GLN A 97 12.90 -7.63 4.87
CA GLN A 97 12.73 -7.75 6.32
C GLN A 97 13.55 -6.75 7.15
N ILE A 98 14.42 -5.95 6.55
CA ILE A 98 15.17 -4.90 7.27
C ILE A 98 14.21 -3.88 7.90
N ARG A 99 13.14 -3.54 7.19
CA ARG A 99 12.07 -2.65 7.64
C ARG A 99 10.71 -3.22 7.24
N PRO A 100 10.11 -4.09 8.06
CA PRO A 100 8.80 -4.68 7.77
C PRO A 100 7.71 -3.61 7.95
N ASP A 101 7.35 -2.91 6.90
CA ASP A 101 6.45 -1.75 6.92
C ASP A 101 5.17 -1.94 6.10
N GLY A 102 4.92 -3.15 5.59
CA GLY A 102 3.77 -3.50 4.77
C GLY A 102 3.79 -2.97 3.33
N HIS A 103 4.72 -2.07 3.00
CA HIS A 103 4.88 -1.49 1.65
C HIS A 103 6.24 -1.83 1.01
N THR A 104 7.17 -2.38 1.77
CA THR A 104 8.38 -3.01 1.23
C THR A 104 8.08 -4.49 1.03
N LEU A 105 8.03 -4.95 -0.21
CA LEU A 105 7.40 -6.19 -0.62
C LEU A 105 8.30 -6.98 -1.58
N TYR A 106 8.24 -8.31 -1.51
CA TYR A 106 8.83 -9.19 -2.51
C TYR A 106 7.89 -10.35 -2.83
N TYR A 107 7.55 -10.48 -4.11
CA TYR A 107 6.77 -11.57 -4.65
C TYR A 107 7.64 -12.37 -5.61
N PRO A 108 8.21 -13.52 -5.19
CA PRO A 108 9.02 -14.37 -6.06
C PRO A 108 8.20 -14.98 -7.20
N VAL A 109 6.90 -15.14 -6.99
CA VAL A 109 5.92 -15.58 -7.99
C VAL A 109 4.79 -14.56 -8.00
N TRP A 110 4.74 -13.73 -9.05
CA TRP A 110 3.76 -12.64 -9.12
C TRP A 110 2.32 -13.11 -9.18
N SER A 111 2.07 -14.25 -9.84
CA SER A 111 0.72 -14.83 -9.95
C SER A 111 0.09 -15.18 -8.59
N GLU A 112 0.89 -15.32 -7.53
CA GLU A 112 0.45 -15.57 -6.15
C GLU A 112 0.27 -14.27 -5.33
N SER A 113 0.57 -13.11 -5.91
CA SER A 113 0.49 -11.83 -5.20
C SER A 113 -0.96 -11.47 -4.84
N PRO A 114 -1.22 -11.11 -3.57
CA PRO A 114 -2.55 -10.69 -3.15
C PRO A 114 -2.99 -9.33 -3.75
N VAL A 115 -2.08 -8.60 -4.38
CA VAL A 115 -2.37 -7.31 -5.05
C VAL A 115 -2.31 -7.42 -6.58
N ARG A 116 -2.20 -8.66 -7.12
CA ARG A 116 -2.13 -8.89 -8.56
C ARG A 116 -3.28 -8.26 -9.32
N ASP A 117 -4.51 -8.52 -8.89
CA ASP A 117 -5.71 -8.02 -9.55
C ASP A 117 -5.74 -6.48 -9.61
N LEU A 118 -5.27 -5.83 -8.54
CA LEU A 118 -5.14 -4.39 -8.47
C LEU A 118 -4.16 -3.85 -9.53
N VAL A 119 -2.97 -4.46 -9.64
CA VAL A 119 -1.94 -4.04 -10.59
C VAL A 119 -2.31 -4.38 -12.03
N GLU A 120 -3.01 -5.52 -12.25
CA GLU A 120 -3.54 -5.90 -13.55
C GLU A 120 -4.83 -5.16 -13.95
N GLY A 121 -5.28 -4.22 -13.14
CA GLY A 121 -6.40 -3.35 -13.46
C GLY A 121 -7.78 -3.98 -13.24
N ARG A 122 -7.87 -5.05 -12.48
CA ARG A 122 -9.15 -5.69 -12.15
C ARG A 122 -9.75 -5.09 -10.88
N CYS A 123 -10.96 -4.54 -11.01
CA CYS A 123 -11.72 -3.99 -9.91
C CYS A 123 -13.20 -4.33 -10.06
N GLU A 124 -13.78 -4.87 -9.02
CA GLU A 124 -15.22 -5.07 -8.92
C GLU A 124 -15.85 -3.92 -8.12
N VAL A 125 -17.01 -3.43 -8.57
CA VAL A 125 -17.81 -2.41 -7.87
C VAL A 125 -19.25 -2.90 -7.74
N ARG A 126 -19.77 -2.88 -6.51
CA ARG A 126 -21.16 -3.20 -6.20
C ARG A 126 -21.84 -1.98 -5.58
N SER A 127 -23.11 -1.77 -5.90
CA SER A 127 -23.89 -0.69 -5.30
C SER A 127 -25.35 -1.05 -5.22
N GLU A 128 -26.01 -0.60 -4.17
CA GLU A 128 -27.46 -0.78 -3.96
C GLU A 128 -28.02 0.29 -3.03
N LEU A 129 -29.32 0.52 -3.09
CA LEU A 129 -30.03 1.37 -2.16
C LEU A 129 -30.55 0.52 -1.00
N LEU A 130 -29.94 0.67 0.17
CA LEU A 130 -30.36 -0.04 1.38
C LEU A 130 -31.59 0.63 2.04
N PRO A 131 -32.34 -0.11 2.90
CA PRO A 131 -33.44 0.43 3.68
C PRO A 131 -33.06 1.67 4.48
N GLY A 132 -33.89 2.71 4.42
CA GLY A 132 -33.58 4.02 5.02
C GLY A 132 -32.91 5.00 4.06
N ALA A 133 -33.01 4.73 2.75
CA ALA A 133 -32.46 5.56 1.68
C ALA A 133 -30.92 5.74 1.80
N ILE A 134 -30.21 4.66 2.13
CA ILE A 134 -28.76 4.65 2.27
C ILE A 134 -28.16 4.09 0.97
N GLY A 135 -27.41 4.93 0.24
CA GLY A 135 -26.64 4.51 -0.93
C GLY A 135 -25.38 3.76 -0.49
N TYR A 136 -25.40 2.44 -0.68
CA TYR A 136 -24.27 1.56 -0.40
C TYR A 136 -23.39 1.39 -1.65
N ILE A 137 -22.07 1.51 -1.48
CA ILE A 137 -21.09 1.25 -2.53
C ILE A 137 -19.92 0.49 -1.91
N TRP A 138 -19.61 -0.70 -2.47
CA TRP A 138 -18.42 -1.48 -2.18
C TRP A 138 -17.55 -1.62 -3.43
N TRP A 139 -16.22 -1.59 -3.28
CA TRP A 139 -15.29 -1.85 -4.38
C TRP A 139 -14.04 -2.58 -3.90
N SER A 140 -13.49 -3.45 -4.75
CA SER A 140 -12.42 -4.37 -4.39
C SER A 140 -11.02 -3.75 -4.40
N GLY A 141 -10.82 -2.61 -5.07
CA GLY A 141 -9.50 -1.97 -5.21
C GLY A 141 -9.57 -0.59 -5.85
N TRP A 142 -8.49 0.15 -5.77
CA TRP A 142 -8.33 1.48 -6.34
C TRP A 142 -7.55 1.40 -7.64
N VAL A 143 -8.25 1.27 -8.76
CA VAL A 143 -7.68 0.99 -10.08
C VAL A 143 -7.91 2.15 -11.04
N GLN A 144 -6.87 2.47 -11.79
CA GLN A 144 -6.94 3.34 -12.96
C GLN A 144 -6.09 2.75 -14.09
N THR A 145 -6.73 2.50 -15.22
CA THR A 145 -6.12 2.02 -16.47
C THR A 145 -6.68 2.83 -17.64
N ASP A 146 -6.21 2.56 -18.84
CA ASP A 146 -6.76 3.18 -20.04
C ASP A 146 -8.24 2.84 -20.26
N THR A 147 -8.71 1.71 -19.75
CA THR A 147 -10.07 1.20 -19.96
C THR A 147 -10.97 1.29 -18.73
N PHE A 148 -10.42 1.47 -17.53
CA PHE A 148 -11.16 1.55 -16.28
C PHE A 148 -10.64 2.65 -15.36
N ASP A 149 -11.53 3.42 -14.76
CA ASP A 149 -11.23 4.46 -13.79
C ASP A 149 -12.21 4.37 -12.61
N ILE A 150 -11.72 3.95 -11.45
CA ILE A 150 -12.53 3.79 -10.24
C ILE A 150 -13.23 5.09 -9.82
N LEU A 151 -12.62 6.25 -10.06
CA LEU A 151 -13.25 7.52 -9.68
C LEU A 151 -14.46 7.84 -10.55
N LYS A 152 -14.39 7.55 -11.86
CA LYS A 152 -15.52 7.66 -12.77
C LYS A 152 -16.63 6.68 -12.42
N GLU A 153 -16.24 5.45 -12.08
CA GLU A 153 -17.19 4.41 -11.66
C GLU A 153 -17.89 4.79 -10.36
N LEU A 154 -17.14 5.23 -9.31
CA LEU A 154 -17.73 5.72 -8.07
C LEU A 154 -18.70 6.88 -8.31
N ARG A 155 -18.33 7.85 -9.16
CA ARG A 155 -19.21 8.95 -9.54
C ARG A 155 -20.49 8.44 -10.20
N SER A 156 -20.40 7.50 -11.14
CA SER A 156 -21.54 6.90 -11.82
C SER A 156 -22.51 6.21 -10.83
N ARG A 157 -21.95 5.48 -9.83
CA ARG A 157 -22.76 4.83 -8.79
C ARG A 157 -23.43 5.84 -7.86
N LEU A 158 -22.72 6.90 -7.46
CA LEU A 158 -23.31 7.98 -6.67
C LEU A 158 -24.44 8.66 -7.43
N ASP A 159 -24.27 8.93 -8.73
CA ASP A 159 -25.29 9.54 -9.59
C ASP A 159 -26.54 8.65 -9.69
N ALA A 160 -26.38 7.34 -9.84
CA ALA A 160 -27.50 6.40 -9.90
C ALA A 160 -28.25 6.34 -8.56
N LEU A 161 -27.54 6.14 -7.45
CA LEU A 161 -28.14 6.05 -6.13
C LEU A 161 -28.81 7.35 -5.69
N LEU A 162 -28.27 8.50 -6.08
CA LEU A 162 -28.90 9.79 -5.80
C LEU A 162 -30.26 9.93 -6.52
N ARG A 163 -30.33 9.49 -7.79
CA ARG A 163 -31.59 9.44 -8.56
C ARG A 163 -32.60 8.47 -7.93
N ASP A 164 -32.10 7.36 -7.34
CA ASP A 164 -32.93 6.38 -6.65
C ASP A 164 -33.34 6.85 -5.24
N GLY A 165 -32.92 8.06 -4.83
CA GLY A 165 -33.39 8.72 -3.62
C GLY A 165 -32.48 8.54 -2.40
N ALA A 166 -31.19 8.22 -2.58
CA ALA A 166 -30.24 8.14 -1.48
C ALA A 166 -30.19 9.45 -0.67
N LYS A 167 -30.13 9.31 0.65
CA LYS A 167 -30.04 10.40 1.65
C LYS A 167 -28.79 10.29 2.54
N ALA A 168 -28.01 9.21 2.41
CA ALA A 168 -26.74 9.00 3.06
C ALA A 168 -25.85 8.09 2.21
N TRP A 169 -24.55 8.12 2.43
CA TRP A 169 -23.57 7.26 1.77
C TRP A 169 -22.96 6.28 2.76
N LEU A 170 -22.97 5.00 2.41
CA LEU A 170 -22.20 3.94 3.06
C LEU A 170 -21.13 3.46 2.09
N LEU A 171 -19.90 3.87 2.34
CA LEU A 171 -18.74 3.54 1.52
C LEU A 171 -18.02 2.34 2.16
N ASP A 172 -18.06 1.20 1.50
CA ASP A 172 -17.50 -0.04 2.04
C ASP A 172 -16.15 -0.37 1.39
N VAL A 173 -15.09 -0.26 2.19
CA VAL A 173 -13.71 -0.58 1.77
C VAL A 173 -13.16 -1.80 2.52
N ARG A 174 -14.01 -2.66 3.09
CA ARG A 174 -13.57 -3.90 3.70
C ARG A 174 -12.98 -4.83 2.63
N GLY A 175 -11.79 -5.38 2.92
CA GLY A 175 -11.05 -6.22 1.98
C GLY A 175 -10.40 -5.49 0.82
N ASN A 176 -10.56 -4.18 0.71
CA ASN A 176 -9.97 -3.36 -0.34
C ASN A 176 -8.50 -3.04 -0.04
N ARG A 177 -7.58 -3.59 -0.83
CA ARG A 177 -6.13 -3.54 -0.59
C ARG A 177 -5.44 -2.29 -1.11
N GLY A 178 -6.20 -1.23 -1.37
CA GLY A 178 -5.66 0.06 -1.77
C GLY A 178 -5.44 0.21 -3.27
N GLY A 179 -4.46 1.01 -3.64
CA GLY A 179 -4.11 1.40 -5.01
C GLY A 179 -4.09 2.91 -5.20
N TRP A 180 -4.61 3.40 -6.33
CA TRP A 180 -4.53 4.80 -6.71
C TRP A 180 -5.86 5.54 -6.54
N GLY A 181 -5.81 6.83 -6.16
CA GLY A 181 -6.97 7.72 -6.31
C GLY A 181 -7.70 8.12 -5.03
N ALA A 182 -7.35 7.58 -3.85
CA ALA A 182 -8.03 7.90 -2.59
C ALA A 182 -8.14 9.40 -2.32
N ARG A 183 -7.07 10.18 -2.55
CA ARG A 183 -7.07 11.63 -2.38
C ARG A 183 -8.12 12.32 -3.26
N HIS A 184 -8.30 11.83 -4.48
CA HIS A 184 -9.30 12.37 -5.40
C HIS A 184 -10.72 11.95 -5.01
N ALA A 185 -10.91 10.75 -4.45
CA ALA A 185 -12.20 10.34 -3.91
C ALA A 185 -12.58 11.16 -2.67
N VAL A 186 -11.62 11.41 -1.76
CA VAL A 186 -11.82 12.33 -0.62
C VAL A 186 -12.27 13.70 -1.13
N ALA A 187 -11.64 14.22 -2.17
CA ALA A 187 -11.97 15.53 -2.76
C ALA A 187 -13.40 15.64 -3.31
N MET A 188 -14.09 14.52 -3.56
CA MET A 188 -15.51 14.54 -3.91
C MET A 188 -16.40 15.06 -2.76
N PHE A 189 -15.96 14.93 -1.51
CA PHE A 189 -16.77 15.15 -0.32
C PHE A 189 -16.26 16.27 0.60
N VAL A 190 -15.07 16.84 0.32
CA VAL A 190 -14.45 17.90 1.13
C VAL A 190 -14.09 19.13 0.28
N ASP A 191 -13.79 20.25 0.91
CA ASP A 191 -13.57 21.54 0.22
C ASP A 191 -12.13 22.07 0.41
N GLY A 192 -11.17 21.40 -0.21
CA GLY A 192 -9.77 21.81 -0.13
C GLY A 192 -9.11 21.47 1.21
N ASP A 193 -9.71 20.57 1.98
CA ASP A 193 -9.15 20.12 3.25
C ASP A 193 -7.83 19.36 3.04
N PRO A 194 -6.93 19.36 4.04
CA PRO A 194 -5.72 18.55 4.00
C PRO A 194 -6.09 17.05 4.08
N VAL A 195 -5.48 16.24 3.23
CA VAL A 195 -5.78 14.79 3.11
C VAL A 195 -4.68 13.95 3.75
N VAL A 196 -3.43 14.17 3.37
CA VAL A 196 -2.26 13.45 3.87
C VAL A 196 -1.07 14.37 4.00
N ARG A 197 -0.13 13.99 4.85
CA ARG A 197 1.23 14.54 4.88
C ARG A 197 2.19 13.48 4.36
N ASN A 198 2.97 13.83 3.34
CA ASN A 198 4.02 13.00 2.77
C ASN A 198 5.38 13.45 3.27
N THR A 199 6.23 12.52 3.70
CA THR A 199 7.64 12.78 4.01
C THR A 199 8.52 11.88 3.15
N TYR A 200 9.42 12.51 2.37
CA TYR A 200 10.26 11.88 1.37
C TYR A 200 11.63 11.50 1.93
N ARG A 201 12.36 10.68 1.17
CA ARG A 201 13.73 10.23 1.50
C ARG A 201 14.71 11.37 1.83
N ASP A 202 14.59 12.53 1.19
CA ASP A 202 15.42 13.72 1.41
C ASP A 202 15.05 14.52 2.68
N GLY A 203 14.02 14.06 3.41
CA GLY A 203 13.49 14.72 4.61
C GLY A 203 12.48 15.82 4.32
N ARG A 204 12.25 16.17 3.04
CA ARG A 204 11.20 17.11 2.66
C ARG A 204 9.84 16.55 3.05
N SER A 205 9.00 17.41 3.59
CA SER A 205 7.63 17.05 3.98
C SER A 205 6.63 18.04 3.38
N GLU A 206 5.53 17.52 2.85
CA GLU A 206 4.46 18.33 2.27
C GLU A 206 3.08 17.80 2.65
N VAL A 207 2.10 18.69 2.73
CA VAL A 207 0.70 18.33 2.90
C VAL A 207 0.02 18.33 1.53
N ALA A 208 -0.61 17.22 1.19
CA ALA A 208 -1.45 17.12 0.01
C ALA A 208 -2.89 17.47 0.38
N TYR A 209 -3.48 18.39 -0.37
CA TYR A 209 -4.84 18.87 -0.16
C TYR A 209 -5.81 18.26 -1.15
N ALA A 210 -7.08 18.21 -0.80
CA ALA A 210 -8.17 17.85 -1.69
C ALA A 210 -8.32 18.90 -2.81
N GLU A 211 -8.47 18.45 -4.06
CA GLU A 211 -8.66 19.33 -5.19
C GLU A 211 -10.10 19.87 -5.22
N ARG A 212 -10.30 21.16 -4.97
CA ARG A 212 -11.64 21.81 -4.91
C ARG A 212 -12.46 21.58 -6.20
N SER A 213 -11.82 21.51 -7.35
CA SER A 213 -12.45 21.23 -8.64
C SER A 213 -13.13 19.86 -8.73
N ARG A 214 -12.78 18.92 -7.85
CA ARG A 214 -13.37 17.58 -7.78
C ARG A 214 -14.55 17.48 -6.83
N ARG A 215 -14.80 18.50 -6.02
CA ARG A 215 -15.90 18.48 -5.06
C ARG A 215 -17.23 18.32 -5.78
N LEU A 216 -18.01 17.37 -5.34
CA LEU A 216 -19.36 17.14 -5.85
C LEU A 216 -20.32 18.25 -5.40
N PRO A 217 -21.37 18.55 -6.19
CA PRO A 217 -22.42 19.50 -5.82
C PRO A 217 -23.08 19.20 -4.47
N ALA A 218 -23.85 20.16 -3.96
CA ALA A 218 -24.41 20.10 -2.60
C ALA A 218 -25.30 18.87 -2.35
N GLU A 219 -26.02 18.42 -3.36
CA GLU A 219 -26.92 17.25 -3.27
C GLU A 219 -26.17 15.93 -2.99
N TYR A 220 -24.85 15.87 -3.23
CA TYR A 220 -24.01 14.71 -2.88
C TYR A 220 -23.40 14.83 -1.47
N GLN A 221 -23.51 15.99 -0.83
CA GLN A 221 -22.88 16.24 0.48
C GLN A 221 -23.71 15.67 1.64
N LEU A 222 -24.18 14.45 1.46
CA LEU A 222 -24.99 13.68 2.41
C LEU A 222 -24.14 13.14 3.57
N PRO A 223 -24.72 12.69 4.69
CA PRO A 223 -24.00 11.97 5.75
C PRO A 223 -23.24 10.76 5.21
N ILE A 224 -22.03 10.49 5.69
CA ILE A 224 -21.18 9.40 5.23
C ILE A 224 -20.80 8.50 6.40
N ALA A 225 -20.86 7.19 6.20
CA ALA A 225 -20.14 6.19 6.99
C ALA A 225 -19.17 5.43 6.07
N VAL A 226 -18.00 5.08 6.59
CA VAL A 226 -17.03 4.22 5.89
C VAL A 226 -16.86 2.93 6.68
N THR A 227 -17.14 1.78 6.06
CA THR A 227 -16.89 0.49 6.69
C THR A 227 -15.51 -0.05 6.35
N VAL A 228 -14.80 -0.50 7.37
CA VAL A 228 -13.40 -0.94 7.31
C VAL A 228 -13.18 -2.25 8.04
N ASN A 229 -12.09 -2.97 7.68
CA ASN A 229 -11.60 -4.12 8.43
C ASN A 229 -10.08 -4.29 8.25
N SER A 230 -9.50 -5.33 8.81
CA SER A 230 -8.06 -5.67 8.67
C SER A 230 -7.61 -5.91 7.21
N GLY A 231 -8.53 -6.09 6.28
CA GLY A 231 -8.26 -6.16 4.84
C GLY A 231 -8.31 -4.80 4.13
N SER A 232 -8.60 -3.71 4.82
CA SER A 232 -8.58 -2.34 4.28
C SER A 232 -7.16 -1.78 4.35
N TRP A 233 -6.50 -1.59 3.18
CA TRP A 233 -5.10 -1.20 3.09
C TRP A 233 -4.91 0.13 2.35
N SER A 234 -3.82 0.86 2.66
CA SER A 234 -3.27 1.96 1.85
C SER A 234 -4.32 3.02 1.47
N ALA A 235 -4.71 3.13 0.19
CA ALA A 235 -5.70 4.09 -0.30
C ALA A 235 -7.04 4.01 0.46
N SER A 236 -7.46 2.82 0.89
CA SER A 236 -8.68 2.63 1.69
C SER A 236 -8.54 3.23 3.08
N GLU A 237 -7.35 3.13 3.68
CA GLU A 237 -7.05 3.78 4.96
C GLU A 237 -7.00 5.30 4.82
N ILE A 238 -6.41 5.79 3.69
CA ILE A 238 -6.38 7.23 3.37
C ILE A 238 -7.80 7.79 3.25
N LEU A 239 -8.70 7.10 2.54
CA LEU A 239 -10.10 7.51 2.45
C LEU A 239 -10.72 7.64 3.83
N ALA A 240 -10.57 6.60 4.68
CA ALA A 240 -11.17 6.54 5.99
C ALA A 240 -10.65 7.66 6.91
N PHE A 241 -9.34 7.76 7.11
CA PHE A 241 -8.81 8.75 8.05
C PHE A 241 -8.96 10.20 7.56
N ALA A 242 -8.87 10.45 6.25
CA ALA A 242 -9.00 11.80 5.71
C ALA A 242 -10.45 12.31 5.79
N LEU A 243 -11.45 11.50 5.45
CA LEU A 243 -12.85 11.86 5.62
C LEU A 243 -13.21 12.06 7.10
N ARG A 244 -12.66 11.25 8.01
CA ARG A 244 -12.80 11.45 9.45
C ARG A 244 -12.18 12.75 9.91
N ALA A 245 -10.92 13.02 9.53
CA ALA A 245 -10.22 14.25 9.91
C ALA A 245 -10.93 15.51 9.44
N ALA A 246 -11.58 15.45 8.28
CA ALA A 246 -12.44 16.53 7.76
C ALA A 246 -13.84 16.60 8.41
N GLY A 247 -14.15 15.73 9.39
CA GLY A 247 -15.47 15.66 10.01
C GLY A 247 -16.59 15.23 9.07
N ARG A 248 -16.26 14.54 7.96
CA ARG A 248 -17.20 14.17 6.90
C ARG A 248 -17.75 12.75 7.05
N ALA A 249 -17.02 11.84 7.68
CA ALA A 249 -17.45 10.47 7.81
C ALA A 249 -17.24 9.91 9.22
N THR A 250 -18.09 8.96 9.61
CA THR A 250 -17.89 8.08 10.76
C THR A 250 -17.33 6.75 10.26
N ILE A 251 -16.27 6.26 10.89
CA ILE A 251 -15.62 4.99 10.53
C ILE A 251 -16.19 3.86 11.39
N VAL A 252 -16.60 2.76 10.74
CA VAL A 252 -17.32 1.65 11.38
C VAL A 252 -16.66 0.32 11.02
N GLY A 253 -16.46 -0.57 11.97
CA GLY A 253 -15.96 -1.92 11.72
C GLY A 253 -14.80 -2.34 12.61
N GLU A 254 -13.79 -2.96 12.03
CA GLU A 254 -12.55 -3.39 12.69
C GLU A 254 -11.39 -2.46 12.32
N ARG A 255 -10.34 -2.46 13.14
CA ARG A 255 -9.10 -1.73 12.84
C ARG A 255 -8.55 -2.15 11.48
N THR A 256 -8.08 -1.19 10.67
CA THR A 256 -7.46 -1.43 9.36
C THR A 256 -6.06 -2.04 9.47
N ALA A 257 -5.48 -2.43 8.34
CA ALA A 257 -4.19 -3.13 8.30
C ALA A 257 -3.00 -2.32 8.82
N GLY A 258 -3.03 -1.00 8.72
CA GLY A 258 -1.86 -0.17 9.02
C GLY A 258 -0.81 -0.22 7.92
N PHE A 259 -1.22 -0.37 6.68
CA PHE A 259 -0.33 -0.37 5.52
C PHE A 259 -0.52 0.92 4.72
N VAL A 260 0.09 2.00 5.19
CA VAL A 260 -0.04 3.34 4.59
C VAL A 260 1.32 3.82 4.08
N GLY A 261 1.43 4.02 2.78
CA GLY A 261 2.67 4.46 2.13
C GLY A 261 2.52 4.51 0.62
N SER A 262 3.61 4.86 -0.05
CA SER A 262 3.76 4.72 -1.51
C SER A 262 4.97 3.86 -1.80
N ILE A 263 4.89 3.08 -2.87
CA ILE A 263 5.94 2.16 -3.30
C ILE A 263 6.50 2.56 -4.66
N ASP A 264 7.77 2.26 -4.86
CA ASP A 264 8.41 2.11 -6.17
C ASP A 264 8.78 0.63 -6.33
N ALA A 265 8.47 0.05 -7.48
CA ALA A 265 8.63 -1.39 -7.69
C ALA A 265 9.28 -1.68 -9.04
N ILE A 266 10.05 -2.74 -9.09
CA ILE A 266 10.67 -3.26 -10.32
C ILE A 266 10.28 -4.72 -10.57
N GLU A 267 10.25 -5.09 -11.84
CA GLU A 267 10.17 -6.48 -12.26
C GLU A 267 11.57 -7.10 -12.26
N LEU A 268 11.62 -8.33 -11.79
CA LEU A 268 12.81 -9.15 -11.77
C LEU A 268 12.65 -10.33 -12.73
N SER A 269 13.66 -11.18 -12.83
CA SER A 269 13.63 -12.36 -13.68
C SER A 269 12.51 -13.33 -13.28
N GLY A 270 11.96 -14.00 -14.26
CA GLY A 270 10.80 -14.84 -14.07
C GLY A 270 9.59 -14.05 -13.66
N GLU A 271 8.63 -14.21 -13.09
CA GLU A 271 7.49 -13.37 -12.70
C GLU A 271 7.72 -12.61 -11.37
N ALA A 272 8.97 -12.51 -10.91
CA ALA A 272 9.23 -11.92 -9.60
C ALA A 272 9.11 -10.38 -9.63
N ARG A 273 8.68 -9.79 -8.51
CA ARG A 273 8.63 -8.34 -8.30
C ARG A 273 9.09 -7.97 -6.91
N VAL A 274 9.84 -6.88 -6.83
CA VAL A 274 10.24 -6.26 -5.56
C VAL A 274 9.85 -4.79 -5.55
N GLY A 275 9.32 -4.33 -4.42
CA GLY A 275 8.95 -2.95 -4.21
C GLY A 275 9.45 -2.43 -2.88
N VAL A 276 9.79 -1.14 -2.84
CA VAL A 276 10.23 -0.46 -1.63
C VAL A 276 9.35 0.74 -1.33
N LYS A 277 9.17 1.04 -0.07
CA LYS A 277 8.49 2.23 0.38
C LYS A 277 9.33 3.48 0.08
N VAL A 278 8.76 4.45 -0.65
CA VAL A 278 9.48 5.65 -1.09
C VAL A 278 9.10 6.91 -0.33
N GLN A 279 8.04 6.88 0.47
CA GLN A 279 7.64 7.99 1.34
C GLN A 279 6.85 7.48 2.56
N HIS A 280 7.00 8.17 3.67
CA HIS A 280 6.07 8.05 4.80
C HIS A 280 4.82 8.87 4.51
N VAL A 281 3.67 8.27 4.74
CA VAL A 281 2.35 8.92 4.64
C VAL A 281 1.71 8.91 6.01
N THR A 282 1.31 10.08 6.50
CA THR A 282 0.61 10.24 7.76
C THR A 282 -0.72 10.95 7.53
N GLY A 283 -1.58 10.97 8.54
CA GLY A 283 -2.75 11.83 8.54
C GLY A 283 -2.36 13.30 8.41
N PRO A 284 -3.32 14.18 8.09
CA PRO A 284 -3.04 15.58 7.81
C PRO A 284 -2.40 16.33 8.99
N ASN A 285 -2.71 15.92 10.22
CA ASN A 285 -2.15 16.51 11.44
C ASN A 285 -0.90 15.77 11.94
N GLY A 286 -0.39 14.80 11.17
CA GLY A 286 0.79 14.01 11.52
C GLY A 286 0.50 12.67 12.21
N GLU A 287 -0.77 12.26 12.29
CA GLU A 287 -1.13 10.98 12.89
C GLU A 287 -0.52 9.82 12.14
N MET A 288 0.09 8.89 12.87
CA MET A 288 0.71 7.69 12.32
C MET A 288 -0.32 6.58 12.14
N TYR A 289 -0.52 6.15 10.90
CA TYR A 289 -1.38 5.01 10.57
C TYR A 289 -0.58 3.80 10.08
N ASN A 290 0.60 4.02 9.50
CA ASN A 290 1.46 2.92 9.09
C ASN A 290 1.95 2.13 10.31
N GLY A 291 1.76 0.81 10.30
CA GLY A 291 2.01 -0.09 11.44
C GLY A 291 0.98 -0.04 12.57
N VAL A 292 0.01 0.89 12.50
CA VAL A 292 -1.01 1.10 13.55
C VAL A 292 -2.42 0.77 13.06
N GLY A 293 -2.76 1.18 11.84
CA GLY A 293 -4.11 1.12 11.29
C GLY A 293 -5.04 2.24 11.75
N VAL A 294 -6.15 2.39 11.06
CA VAL A 294 -7.22 3.32 11.42
C VAL A 294 -8.15 2.62 12.40
N GLN A 295 -8.25 3.13 13.61
CA GLN A 295 -9.23 2.65 14.60
C GLN A 295 -10.61 3.22 14.25
N PRO A 296 -11.66 2.40 14.08
CA PRO A 296 -13.01 2.89 13.86
C PRO A 296 -13.57 3.60 15.09
N GLU A 297 -14.51 4.53 14.88
CA GLU A 297 -15.28 5.18 15.97
C GLU A 297 -16.41 4.27 16.47
N ILE A 298 -16.96 3.44 15.58
CA ILE A 298 -17.95 2.41 15.95
C ILE A 298 -17.29 1.04 15.71
N GLU A 299 -16.78 0.46 16.79
CA GLU A 299 -16.16 -0.86 16.74
C GLU A 299 -17.21 -1.95 16.64
N THR A 300 -17.04 -2.84 15.67
CA THR A 300 -17.90 -4.02 15.48
C THR A 300 -17.16 -5.05 14.62
N THR A 301 -17.72 -6.26 14.48
CA THR A 301 -17.14 -7.27 13.60
C THR A 301 -17.26 -6.85 12.13
N SER A 302 -16.38 -7.36 11.27
CA SER A 302 -16.46 -7.15 9.82
C SER A 302 -17.83 -7.59 9.25
N ALA A 303 -18.42 -8.65 9.80
CA ALA A 303 -19.73 -9.14 9.38
C ALA A 303 -20.85 -8.13 9.69
N ASP A 304 -20.82 -7.50 10.84
CA ASP A 304 -21.88 -6.60 11.32
C ASP A 304 -21.67 -5.12 10.89
N ALA A 305 -20.54 -4.81 10.26
CA ALA A 305 -20.14 -3.42 10.00
C ALA A 305 -21.12 -2.65 9.11
N VAL A 306 -21.68 -3.29 8.06
CA VAL A 306 -22.67 -2.66 7.18
C VAL A 306 -23.95 -2.34 7.93
N ASP A 307 -24.46 -3.27 8.73
CA ASP A 307 -25.66 -3.07 9.52
C ASP A 307 -25.49 -2.00 10.60
N ALA A 308 -24.33 -1.97 11.27
CA ALA A 308 -24.00 -0.94 12.24
C ALA A 308 -23.91 0.44 11.61
N ALA A 309 -23.23 0.56 10.47
CA ALA A 309 -23.12 1.79 9.70
C ALA A 309 -24.48 2.27 9.19
N ALA A 310 -25.31 1.35 8.68
CA ALA A 310 -26.66 1.67 8.22
C ALA A 310 -27.57 2.15 9.36
N ARG A 311 -27.48 1.56 10.56
CA ARG A 311 -28.19 2.07 11.75
C ARG A 311 -27.75 3.49 12.10
N HIS A 312 -26.46 3.73 12.17
CA HIS A 312 -25.89 5.06 12.45
C HIS A 312 -26.35 6.11 11.43
N LEU A 313 -26.33 5.77 10.14
CA LEU A 313 -26.77 6.70 9.08
C LEU A 313 -28.27 6.99 9.14
N ARG A 314 -29.14 6.01 9.48
CA ARG A 314 -30.58 6.25 9.67
C ARG A 314 -30.86 7.31 10.74
N GLU A 315 -30.10 7.31 11.83
CA GLU A 315 -30.21 8.33 12.89
C GLU A 315 -29.85 9.73 12.38
N LYS A 316 -28.90 9.83 11.43
CA LYS A 316 -28.48 11.11 10.81
C LYS A 316 -29.46 11.63 9.76
N VAL A 317 -30.22 10.73 9.10
CA VAL A 317 -31.17 11.07 8.03
C VAL A 317 -32.56 11.38 8.59
N THR A 318 -32.97 10.76 9.72
CA THR A 318 -34.26 11.02 10.35
C THR A 318 -34.24 12.40 11.00
N PRO A 319 -35.18 13.33 10.65
CA PRO A 319 -35.27 14.60 11.35
C PRO A 319 -35.48 14.35 12.84
N VAL A 320 -34.69 15.00 13.70
CA VAL A 320 -35.00 15.06 15.14
C VAL A 320 -36.30 15.86 15.26
N ASN A 321 -37.42 15.18 15.50
CA ASN A 321 -38.67 15.85 15.88
C ASN A 321 -38.43 16.49 17.27
N THR A 322 -38.04 17.77 17.28
CA THR A 322 -38.01 18.63 18.46
C THR A 322 -39.37 19.29 18.67
#